data_7d5ef6f31fe2d218f32d8372ae6430e5
#
_entry.id   7d5ef6f31fe2d218f32d8372ae6430e5
#
_cell.length_a   1.000
_cell.length_b   1.000
_cell.length_c   1.000
_cell.angle_alpha   90.00
_cell.angle_beta   90.00
_cell.angle_gamma   90.00
#
_symmetry.space_group_name_H-M   'P 1'
#
loop_
_entity.id
_entity.type
_entity.pdbx_description
1 polymer ?
#
loop_
_entity_poly.entity_id
_entity_poly.type
_entity_poly.pdbx_seq_one_letter_code
_entity_poly.pdbx_strand_id
1 'polypeptide(L)'
;MKFFHKTSLFVLALLLLQACTQDFGEINSNPNAPETVTGGLILPTIIIDPAQRLGRLGWEEGNTAMQISAVNNFTTFDQMGWGGQDGVWNDLYRGIRDADNLMLIADESGNTAFKGVAMIMKAWMGATLSDFFGDVPYSEANKAKNENFTPAYDAQEDVYNTILAELETAEGLLAQGGSIDGDLLFSGDLLKWRKFANSLRIRYLMLLEKKRGGASIGPAIEAIVNSGIHFTGNEDGASVPYLASAPNQYFQHTGRVGGFDEHRLSQKAEERMKSINDPRLFVFYRPIGNPDSLAFYFDAADLDAITKSSGMNRTAFRDFFTSVYAADPMGIQQYYPLFKGLPNGLSEGNAINFNGSRQNQARLGEILRELPDGVSMHFMHYPELMFILAEAAQKGYISGNAADFY
;
A
#
# COMPACT_ATOMS: atom_id res chain seq x y z
N MET A 1 22.11 74.13 18.29
CA MET A 1 20.79 73.57 17.90
C MET A 1 20.86 72.41 16.91
N LYS A 2 21.69 72.39 15.87
CA LYS A 2 21.74 71.31 14.86
C LYS A 2 22.24 69.92 15.39
N PHE A 3 22.97 69.88 16.45
CA PHE A 3 23.51 68.66 17.10
C PHE A 3 22.42 67.90 17.89
N PHE A 4 21.56 68.59 18.60
CA PHE A 4 20.48 68.03 19.39
C PHE A 4 19.40 67.37 18.55
N HIS A 5 19.12 67.90 17.37
CA HIS A 5 18.15 67.30 16.44
C HIS A 5 18.64 65.97 15.83
N LYS A 6 19.95 65.82 15.57
CA LYS A 6 20.53 64.58 15.04
C LYS A 6 20.54 63.46 16.09
N THR A 7 20.83 63.79 17.33
CA THR A 7 20.81 62.81 18.45
C THR A 7 19.39 62.37 18.78
N SER A 8 18.42 63.31 18.75
CA SER A 8 17.00 62.97 18.97
C SER A 8 16.44 62.05 17.87
N LEU A 9 16.84 62.29 16.62
CA LEU A 9 16.41 61.45 15.46
C LEU A 9 17.02 60.06 15.54
N PHE A 10 18.27 59.93 16.00
CA PHE A 10 18.95 58.63 16.16
C PHE A 10 18.35 57.80 17.30
N VAL A 11 18.01 58.45 18.43
CA VAL A 11 17.32 57.79 19.55
C VAL A 11 15.91 57.36 19.15
N LEU A 12 15.18 58.19 18.39
CA LEU A 12 13.84 57.82 17.89
C LEU A 12 13.92 56.64 16.89
N ALA A 13 14.94 56.59 16.01
CA ALA A 13 15.17 55.47 15.11
C ALA A 13 15.53 54.15 15.85
N LEU A 14 16.32 54.25 16.94
CA LEU A 14 16.62 53.09 17.79
C LEU A 14 15.40 52.57 18.55
N LEU A 15 14.48 53.43 18.98
CA LEU A 15 13.23 53.05 19.65
C LEU A 15 12.23 52.41 18.65
N LEU A 16 12.24 52.85 17.40
CA LEU A 16 11.42 52.23 16.36
C LEU A 16 11.91 50.83 15.93
N LEU A 17 13.21 50.56 16.08
CA LEU A 17 13.77 49.22 15.80
C LEU A 17 13.42 48.20 16.88
N GLN A 18 13.06 48.60 18.07
CA GLN A 18 12.63 47.71 19.16
C GLN A 18 11.15 47.34 19.08
N ALA A 19 10.33 48.17 18.41
CA ALA A 19 8.87 47.90 18.29
C ALA A 19 8.52 46.73 17.35
N CYS A 20 9.45 46.30 16.47
CA CYS A 20 9.21 45.20 15.55
C CYS A 20 9.52 43.82 16.10
N THR A 21 10.02 43.69 17.34
CA THR A 21 10.44 42.40 17.89
C THR A 21 9.63 41.92 19.10
N GLN A 22 8.69 42.73 19.59
CA GLN A 22 7.97 42.43 20.82
C GLN A 22 6.99 41.25 20.72
N ASP A 23 6.48 40.94 19.53
CA ASP A 23 5.48 39.89 19.35
C ASP A 23 5.97 38.76 18.44
N PHE A 24 7.27 38.67 18.13
CA PHE A 24 7.81 37.64 17.24
C PHE A 24 7.57 36.23 17.78
N GLY A 25 7.53 36.05 19.10
CA GLY A 25 7.22 34.77 19.74
C GLY A 25 5.74 34.36 19.55
N GLU A 26 4.83 35.32 19.69
CA GLU A 26 3.38 35.05 19.55
C GLU A 26 2.94 34.95 18.07
N ILE A 27 3.49 35.83 17.20
CA ILE A 27 3.16 35.82 15.76
C ILE A 27 3.67 34.56 15.06
N ASN A 28 4.79 34.01 15.54
CA ASN A 28 5.35 32.76 14.98
C ASN A 28 4.85 31.50 15.71
N SER A 29 4.07 31.60 16.78
CA SER A 29 3.39 30.46 17.36
C SER A 29 2.09 30.21 16.59
N ASN A 30 1.96 29.04 15.97
CA ASN A 30 0.69 28.63 15.36
C ASN A 30 -0.28 28.24 16.49
N PRO A 31 -1.34 29.01 16.78
CA PRO A 31 -2.26 28.69 17.88
C PRO A 31 -3.05 27.40 17.64
N ASN A 32 -3.00 26.87 16.41
CA ASN A 32 -3.62 25.59 16.04
C ASN A 32 -2.59 24.43 16.00
N ALA A 33 -1.31 24.70 16.27
CA ALA A 33 -0.33 23.64 16.42
C ALA A 33 -0.48 23.01 17.80
N PRO A 34 -0.50 21.68 17.92
CA PRO A 34 -0.50 21.04 19.24
C PRO A 34 0.77 21.44 20.00
N GLU A 35 0.63 21.85 21.24
CA GLU A 35 1.76 22.23 22.12
C GLU A 35 2.68 21.03 22.40
N THR A 36 2.12 19.83 22.37
CA THR A 36 2.83 18.56 22.51
C THR A 36 2.41 17.60 21.41
N VAL A 37 3.38 17.02 20.72
CA VAL A 37 3.13 15.98 19.72
C VAL A 37 2.99 14.65 20.45
N THR A 38 1.80 14.05 20.38
CA THR A 38 1.53 12.71 20.93
C THR A 38 1.74 11.62 19.89
N GLY A 39 1.92 10.37 20.33
CA GLY A 39 2.06 9.22 19.44
C GLY A 39 0.89 9.06 18.48
N GLY A 40 -0.33 9.31 18.94
CA GLY A 40 -1.54 9.22 18.14
C GLY A 40 -1.65 10.23 17.01
N LEU A 41 -0.89 11.32 17.06
CA LEU A 41 -0.83 12.30 15.95
C LEU A 41 0.15 11.88 14.85
N ILE A 42 1.18 11.08 15.17
CA ILE A 42 2.21 10.64 14.22
C ILE A 42 1.85 9.30 13.58
N LEU A 43 1.29 8.38 14.35
CA LEU A 43 1.01 7.01 13.89
C LEU A 43 0.20 6.92 12.59
N PRO A 44 -0.87 7.74 12.38
CA PRO A 44 -1.60 7.72 11.10
C PRO A 44 -0.72 7.95 9.89
N THR A 45 0.22 8.90 9.95
CA THR A 45 1.14 9.24 8.85
C THR A 45 2.10 8.09 8.55
N ILE A 46 2.64 7.45 9.62
CA ILE A 46 3.53 6.29 9.50
C ILE A 46 2.82 5.12 8.80
N ILE A 47 1.52 4.98 8.97
CA ILE A 47 0.72 3.90 8.35
C ILE A 47 0.34 4.29 6.92
N ILE A 48 -0.24 5.47 6.69
CA ILE A 48 -0.88 5.82 5.42
C ILE A 48 0.13 6.14 4.32
N ASP A 49 1.11 7.00 4.57
CA ASP A 49 1.96 7.54 3.51
C ASP A 49 2.76 6.46 2.78
N PRO A 50 3.46 5.53 3.48
CA PRO A 50 4.16 4.43 2.81
C PRO A 50 3.21 3.49 2.07
N ALA A 51 2.04 3.20 2.64
CA ALA A 51 1.05 2.32 2.02
C ALA A 51 0.47 2.92 0.73
N GLN A 52 0.16 4.22 0.73
CA GLN A 52 -0.30 4.93 -0.48
C GLN A 52 0.78 4.96 -1.56
N ARG A 53 2.04 5.20 -1.19
CA ARG A 53 3.17 5.17 -2.14
C ARG A 53 3.27 3.81 -2.82
N LEU A 54 3.32 2.74 -2.04
CA LEU A 54 3.46 1.39 -2.59
C LEU A 54 2.20 0.92 -3.32
N GLY A 55 1.02 1.30 -2.85
CA GLY A 55 -0.23 1.03 -3.54
C GLY A 55 -0.27 1.65 -4.94
N ARG A 56 0.19 2.89 -5.09
CA ARG A 56 0.31 3.55 -6.39
C ARG A 56 1.35 2.88 -7.28
N LEU A 57 2.53 2.59 -6.75
CA LEU A 57 3.58 1.90 -7.50
C LEU A 57 3.13 0.51 -7.96
N GLY A 58 2.50 -0.26 -7.07
CA GLY A 58 1.92 -1.56 -7.40
C GLY A 58 0.87 -1.46 -8.52
N TRP A 59 0.09 -0.39 -8.54
CA TRP A 59 -0.88 -0.14 -9.59
C TRP A 59 -0.22 0.23 -10.93
N GLU A 60 0.69 1.19 -10.94
CA GLU A 60 1.29 1.74 -12.17
C GLU A 60 2.31 0.77 -12.77
N GLU A 61 3.22 0.25 -11.98
CA GLU A 61 4.34 -0.58 -12.42
C GLU A 61 4.13 -2.07 -12.13
N GLY A 62 3.73 -2.42 -10.90
CA GLY A 62 3.57 -3.80 -10.48
C GLY A 62 2.55 -4.57 -11.30
N ASN A 63 1.37 -4.01 -11.54
CA ASN A 63 0.32 -4.66 -12.33
C ASN A 63 0.71 -4.84 -13.79
N THR A 64 1.44 -3.88 -14.38
CA THR A 64 1.92 -4.00 -15.77
C THR A 64 3.08 -4.98 -15.87
N ALA A 65 4.01 -4.98 -14.92
CA ALA A 65 5.12 -5.93 -14.84
C ALA A 65 4.62 -7.39 -14.71
N MET A 66 3.60 -7.59 -13.87
CA MET A 66 2.95 -8.89 -13.68
C MET A 66 1.96 -9.25 -14.80
N GLN A 67 1.77 -8.35 -15.77
CA GLN A 67 0.80 -8.52 -16.87
C GLN A 67 -0.64 -8.79 -16.38
N ILE A 68 -1.01 -8.23 -15.22
CA ILE A 68 -2.38 -8.24 -14.72
C ILE A 68 -3.20 -7.16 -15.44
N SER A 69 -2.60 -5.99 -15.65
CA SER A 69 -3.14 -4.94 -16.50
C SER A 69 -2.20 -4.62 -17.67
N ALA A 70 -2.74 -3.97 -18.68
CA ALA A 70 -2.00 -3.34 -19.77
C ALA A 70 -2.44 -1.89 -19.91
N VAL A 71 -1.64 -1.03 -20.55
CA VAL A 71 -1.94 0.40 -20.70
C VAL A 71 -2.09 0.74 -22.17
N ASN A 72 -3.14 1.45 -22.54
CA ASN A 72 -3.36 1.86 -23.92
C ASN A 72 -2.91 3.28 -24.24
N ASN A 73 -2.45 4.03 -23.24
CA ASN A 73 -1.90 5.36 -23.36
C ASN A 73 -0.81 5.52 -22.30
N PHE A 74 0.20 6.36 -22.54
CA PHE A 74 1.39 6.42 -21.68
C PHE A 74 2.05 5.04 -21.48
N THR A 75 2.22 4.32 -22.56
CA THR A 75 2.64 2.92 -22.59
C THR A 75 4.07 2.66 -22.09
N THR A 76 4.78 3.69 -21.62
CA THR A 76 6.11 3.59 -21.04
C THR A 76 6.15 2.59 -19.85
N PHE A 77 5.12 2.61 -18.99
CA PHE A 77 5.01 1.66 -17.88
C PHE A 77 4.91 0.22 -18.37
N ASP A 78 4.08 0.01 -19.40
CA ASP A 78 3.82 -1.29 -20.01
C ASP A 78 5.02 -1.85 -20.78
N GLN A 79 5.91 -0.96 -21.22
CA GLN A 79 7.18 -1.26 -21.88
C GLN A 79 8.35 -1.38 -20.89
N MET A 80 8.08 -1.43 -19.59
CA MET A 80 9.06 -1.47 -18.50
C MET A 80 10.05 -0.29 -18.52
N GLY A 81 9.63 0.84 -19.08
CA GLY A 81 10.38 2.09 -19.10
C GLY A 81 10.25 2.86 -17.78
N TRP A 82 10.45 2.17 -16.66
CA TRP A 82 10.37 2.76 -15.34
C TRP A 82 11.58 3.66 -15.08
N GLY A 83 11.32 4.81 -14.46
CA GLY A 83 12.38 5.73 -14.03
C GLY A 83 13.06 5.28 -12.73
N GLY A 84 13.90 6.15 -12.18
CA GLY A 84 14.43 5.99 -10.83
C GLY A 84 13.28 5.97 -9.81
N GLN A 85 13.46 5.20 -8.74
CA GLN A 85 12.44 5.04 -7.69
C GLN A 85 12.68 6.02 -6.52
N ASP A 86 13.12 7.24 -6.81
CA ASP A 86 13.40 8.29 -5.80
C ASP A 86 12.19 8.56 -4.89
N GLY A 87 10.98 8.45 -5.43
CA GLY A 87 9.76 8.59 -4.65
C GLY A 87 9.60 7.51 -3.58
N VAL A 88 9.93 6.25 -3.89
CA VAL A 88 9.91 5.14 -2.92
C VAL A 88 10.97 5.38 -1.85
N TRP A 89 12.20 5.71 -2.28
CA TRP A 89 13.29 6.03 -1.37
C TRP A 89 12.92 7.13 -0.38
N ASN A 90 12.51 8.28 -0.89
CA ASN A 90 12.24 9.46 -0.06
C ASN A 90 11.05 9.26 0.89
N ASP A 91 9.97 8.63 0.41
CA ASP A 91 8.76 8.47 1.22
C ASP A 91 8.95 7.40 2.30
N LEU A 92 9.66 6.30 2.02
CA LEU A 92 9.94 5.29 3.04
C LEU A 92 10.93 5.79 4.09
N TYR A 93 11.98 6.54 3.70
CA TYR A 93 12.87 7.15 4.72
C TYR A 93 12.20 8.23 5.55
N ARG A 94 11.24 8.97 4.98
CA ARG A 94 10.40 9.87 5.76
C ARG A 94 9.59 9.09 6.80
N GLY A 95 8.96 8.00 6.39
CA GLY A 95 8.21 7.12 7.28
C GLY A 95 9.10 6.50 8.38
N ILE A 96 10.32 6.05 8.04
CA ILE A 96 11.30 5.54 9.02
C ILE A 96 11.68 6.63 10.03
N ARG A 97 11.94 7.87 9.58
CA ARG A 97 12.21 9.00 10.45
C ARG A 97 11.05 9.27 11.42
N ASP A 98 9.83 9.21 10.94
CA ASP A 98 8.65 9.45 11.76
C ASP A 98 8.41 8.29 12.74
N ALA A 99 8.73 7.05 12.36
CA ALA A 99 8.75 5.90 13.26
C ALA A 99 9.84 6.02 14.33
N ASP A 100 11.05 6.48 13.98
CA ASP A 100 12.12 6.77 14.94
C ASP A 100 11.69 7.87 15.94
N ASN A 101 11.02 8.94 15.48
CA ASN A 101 10.46 9.97 16.35
C ASN A 101 9.36 9.41 17.27
N LEU A 102 8.50 8.54 16.77
CA LEU A 102 7.46 7.88 17.59
C LEU A 102 8.08 7.00 18.68
N MET A 103 9.17 6.29 18.38
CA MET A 103 9.91 5.53 19.39
C MET A 103 10.51 6.42 20.49
N LEU A 104 11.04 7.60 20.14
CA LEU A 104 11.54 8.58 21.13
C LEU A 104 10.43 9.08 22.05
N ILE A 105 9.28 9.47 21.49
CA ILE A 105 8.10 9.89 22.26
C ILE A 105 7.60 8.74 23.17
N ALA A 106 7.62 7.51 22.66
CA ALA A 106 7.23 6.34 23.41
C ALA A 106 8.19 6.07 24.60
N ASP A 107 9.49 6.25 24.41
CA ASP A 107 10.50 6.10 25.46
C ASP A 107 10.34 7.20 26.54
N GLU A 108 10.11 8.45 26.14
CA GLU A 108 9.88 9.57 27.08
C GLU A 108 8.59 9.38 27.90
N SER A 109 7.54 8.82 27.30
CA SER A 109 6.25 8.59 27.97
C SER A 109 6.16 7.23 28.67
N GLY A 110 7.13 6.34 28.47
CA GLY A 110 7.09 4.96 28.96
C GLY A 110 6.04 4.07 28.26
N ASN A 111 5.54 4.47 27.09
CA ASN A 111 4.52 3.72 26.36
C ASN A 111 5.15 2.67 25.44
N THR A 112 5.33 1.46 25.95
CA THR A 112 5.92 0.32 25.21
C THR A 112 5.10 -0.10 24.01
N ALA A 113 3.78 0.12 24.01
CA ALA A 113 2.90 -0.24 22.88
C ALA A 113 3.16 0.63 21.65
N PHE A 114 3.28 1.97 21.80
CA PHE A 114 3.69 2.84 20.69
C PHE A 114 5.08 2.48 20.16
N LYS A 115 6.02 2.15 21.06
CA LYS A 115 7.36 1.73 20.64
C LYS A 115 7.32 0.47 19.80
N GLY A 116 6.56 -0.55 20.22
CA GLY A 116 6.40 -1.79 19.46
C GLY A 116 5.80 -1.57 18.08
N VAL A 117 4.73 -0.77 17.98
CA VAL A 117 4.10 -0.45 16.69
C VAL A 117 5.04 0.31 15.76
N ALA A 118 5.77 1.30 16.28
CA ALA A 118 6.75 2.06 15.51
C ALA A 118 7.87 1.16 14.97
N MET A 119 8.36 0.22 15.77
CA MET A 119 9.37 -0.77 15.35
C MET A 119 8.85 -1.67 14.23
N ILE A 120 7.60 -2.15 14.30
CA ILE A 120 7.00 -2.99 13.24
C ILE A 120 6.93 -2.22 11.92
N MET A 121 6.44 -0.98 11.95
CA MET A 121 6.32 -0.16 10.75
C MET A 121 7.68 0.21 10.17
N LYS A 122 8.66 0.54 11.01
CA LYS A 122 10.05 0.77 10.59
C LYS A 122 10.64 -0.46 9.92
N ALA A 123 10.48 -1.64 10.53
CA ALA A 123 10.97 -2.90 10.00
C ALA A 123 10.35 -3.23 8.62
N TRP A 124 9.04 -3.01 8.47
CA TRP A 124 8.35 -3.20 7.18
C TRP A 124 8.87 -2.24 6.11
N MET A 125 9.05 -0.96 6.42
CA MET A 125 9.62 0.04 5.49
C MET A 125 11.08 -0.27 5.14
N GLY A 126 11.88 -0.69 6.13
CA GLY A 126 13.29 -1.06 5.93
C GLY A 126 13.44 -2.29 5.04
N ALA A 127 12.63 -3.33 5.24
CA ALA A 127 12.58 -4.49 4.36
C ALA A 127 12.22 -4.09 2.93
N THR A 128 11.20 -3.25 2.77
CA THR A 128 10.78 -2.75 1.45
C THR A 128 11.89 -1.95 0.77
N LEU A 129 12.59 -1.06 1.48
CA LEU A 129 13.74 -0.34 0.93
C LEU A 129 14.83 -1.31 0.45
N SER A 130 15.17 -2.29 1.29
CA SER A 130 16.20 -3.27 0.94
C SER A 130 15.80 -4.18 -0.22
N ASP A 131 14.50 -4.50 -0.38
CA ASP A 131 13.98 -5.24 -1.53
C ASP A 131 14.11 -4.45 -2.84
N PHE A 132 13.91 -3.11 -2.79
CA PHE A 132 14.03 -2.25 -3.97
C PHE A 132 15.48 -1.92 -4.33
N PHE A 133 16.34 -1.69 -3.32
CA PHE A 133 17.65 -1.05 -3.53
C PHE A 133 18.84 -1.90 -3.10
N GLY A 134 18.62 -3.06 -2.47
CA GLY A 134 19.67 -3.91 -1.94
C GLY A 134 20.26 -3.38 -0.63
N ASP A 135 21.54 -3.04 -0.63
CA ASP A 135 22.20 -2.41 0.51
C ASP A 135 21.66 -0.98 0.71
N VAL A 136 21.28 -0.64 1.94
CA VAL A 136 20.67 0.66 2.29
C VAL A 136 21.14 1.16 3.65
N PRO A 137 21.21 2.48 3.90
CA PRO A 137 21.40 3.00 5.25
C PRO A 137 20.20 2.65 6.14
N TYR A 138 20.34 1.74 7.08
CA TYR A 138 19.30 1.36 8.02
C TYR A 138 19.68 1.61 9.47
N SER A 139 20.80 1.07 9.91
CA SER A 139 21.29 1.19 11.28
C SER A 139 21.67 2.63 11.67
N GLU A 140 22.18 3.40 10.72
CA GLU A 140 22.59 4.80 10.90
C GLU A 140 21.64 5.82 10.26
N ALA A 141 20.50 5.39 9.71
CA ALA A 141 19.53 6.29 9.11
C ALA A 141 19.02 7.35 10.12
N ASN A 142 18.68 8.55 9.60
CA ASN A 142 18.02 9.63 10.33
C ASN A 142 18.78 10.17 11.54
N LYS A 143 20.10 9.93 11.65
CA LYS A 143 20.93 10.40 12.78
C LYS A 143 21.59 11.78 12.55
N ALA A 144 21.06 12.60 11.63
CA ALA A 144 21.60 13.93 11.36
C ALA A 144 21.60 14.87 12.59
N LYS A 145 20.64 14.70 13.52
CA LYS A 145 20.64 15.42 14.80
C LYS A 145 21.86 15.09 15.67
N ASN A 146 22.49 13.94 15.43
CA ASN A 146 23.71 13.49 16.09
C ASN A 146 24.95 13.74 15.21
N GLU A 147 24.86 14.72 14.29
CA GLU A 147 25.93 15.12 13.37
C GLU A 147 26.37 14.03 12.35
N ASN A 148 25.59 12.93 12.20
CA ASN A 148 25.82 11.93 11.17
C ASN A 148 25.04 12.29 9.90
N PHE A 149 25.70 12.97 8.96
CA PHE A 149 25.13 13.38 7.67
C PHE A 149 25.46 12.42 6.52
N THR A 150 26.31 11.44 6.77
CA THR A 150 26.76 10.44 5.79
C THR A 150 26.64 9.04 6.38
N PRO A 151 25.39 8.53 6.56
CA PRO A 151 25.18 7.22 7.15
C PRO A 151 25.82 6.13 6.27
N ALA A 152 26.39 5.12 6.92
CA ALA A 152 26.91 3.94 6.22
C ALA A 152 25.76 3.15 5.60
N TYR A 153 26.04 2.48 4.48
CA TYR A 153 25.15 1.49 3.89
C TYR A 153 25.35 0.15 4.61
N ASP A 154 24.27 -0.39 5.15
CA ASP A 154 24.25 -1.74 5.70
C ASP A 154 24.06 -2.75 4.55
N ALA A 155 24.76 -3.87 4.59
CA ALA A 155 24.49 -4.95 3.65
C ALA A 155 23.06 -5.47 3.82
N GLN A 156 22.41 -5.86 2.73
CA GLN A 156 21.02 -6.36 2.76
C GLN A 156 20.82 -7.46 3.81
N GLU A 157 21.78 -8.35 3.98
CA GLU A 157 21.74 -9.41 4.99
C GLU A 157 21.68 -8.84 6.42
N ASP A 158 22.43 -7.78 6.72
CA ASP A 158 22.46 -7.14 8.02
C ASP A 158 21.19 -6.34 8.29
N VAL A 159 20.63 -5.71 7.25
CA VAL A 159 19.30 -5.08 7.31
C VAL A 159 18.24 -6.10 7.73
N TYR A 160 18.17 -7.26 7.09
CA TYR A 160 17.21 -8.31 7.44
C TYR A 160 17.48 -8.95 8.81
N ASN A 161 18.75 -9.09 9.23
CA ASN A 161 19.08 -9.54 10.58
C ASN A 161 18.51 -8.59 11.63
N THR A 162 18.70 -7.29 11.41
CA THR A 162 18.20 -6.24 12.30
C THR A 162 16.68 -6.21 12.34
N ILE A 163 16.01 -6.26 11.18
CA ILE A 163 14.55 -6.27 11.06
C ILE A 163 13.93 -7.45 11.80
N LEU A 164 14.47 -8.66 11.66
CA LEU A 164 13.96 -9.84 12.35
C LEU A 164 14.07 -9.70 13.88
N ALA A 165 15.16 -9.13 14.38
CA ALA A 165 15.35 -8.86 15.81
C ALA A 165 14.41 -7.73 16.31
N GLU A 166 14.23 -6.67 15.51
CA GLU A 166 13.30 -5.58 15.82
C GLU A 166 11.86 -6.07 15.92
N LEU A 167 11.40 -6.92 14.98
CA LEU A 167 10.05 -7.50 14.99
C LEU A 167 9.83 -8.42 16.22
N GLU A 168 10.84 -9.19 16.61
CA GLU A 168 10.78 -10.02 17.83
C GLU A 168 10.69 -9.16 19.09
N THR A 169 11.50 -8.13 19.17
CA THR A 169 11.47 -7.15 20.28
C THR A 169 10.13 -6.44 20.34
N ALA A 170 9.60 -6.00 19.19
CA ALA A 170 8.30 -5.32 19.10
C ALA A 170 7.15 -6.21 19.58
N GLU A 171 7.15 -7.49 19.18
CA GLU A 171 6.17 -8.48 19.68
C GLU A 171 6.19 -8.59 21.20
N GLY A 172 7.39 -8.69 21.80
CA GLY A 172 7.57 -8.75 23.24
C GLY A 172 7.15 -7.47 23.98
N LEU A 173 7.37 -6.28 23.38
CA LEU A 173 6.89 -5.01 23.94
C LEU A 173 5.36 -4.94 23.95
N LEU A 174 4.73 -5.33 22.85
CA LEU A 174 3.28 -5.34 22.72
C LEU A 174 2.61 -6.38 23.65
N ALA A 175 3.31 -7.48 23.97
CA ALA A 175 2.83 -8.48 24.92
C ALA A 175 2.71 -7.93 26.36
N GLN A 176 3.40 -6.84 26.69
CA GLN A 176 3.30 -6.19 28.01
C GLN A 176 1.99 -5.40 28.18
N GLY A 177 1.23 -5.21 27.08
CA GLY A 177 0.01 -4.43 27.10
C GLY A 177 0.26 -2.92 26.88
N GLY A 178 -0.77 -2.14 27.16
CA GLY A 178 -0.77 -0.70 26.96
C GLY A 178 -1.93 -0.27 26.07
N SER A 179 -1.92 1.01 25.66
CA SER A 179 -2.92 1.55 24.73
C SER A 179 -2.25 2.45 23.71
N ILE A 180 -2.79 2.48 22.51
CA ILE A 180 -2.40 3.36 21.42
C ILE A 180 -3.66 4.01 20.84
N ASP A 181 -3.56 5.27 20.49
CA ASP A 181 -4.56 6.02 19.74
C ASP A 181 -4.02 6.34 18.33
N GLY A 182 -4.89 6.79 17.43
CA GLY A 182 -4.51 7.08 16.05
C GLY A 182 -4.16 5.84 15.20
N ASP A 183 -4.42 4.64 15.68
CA ASP A 183 -4.18 3.40 14.94
C ASP A 183 -5.27 3.14 13.89
N LEU A 184 -4.92 3.39 12.64
CA LEU A 184 -5.81 3.18 11.49
C LEU A 184 -5.75 1.74 10.94
N LEU A 185 -4.81 0.92 11.41
CA LEU A 185 -4.62 -0.44 10.91
C LEU A 185 -5.45 -1.47 11.68
N PHE A 186 -5.38 -1.43 13.00
CA PHE A 186 -6.05 -2.40 13.89
C PHE A 186 -6.88 -1.77 15.00
N SER A 187 -7.10 -0.45 14.97
CA SER A 187 -7.94 0.29 15.94
C SER A 187 -7.49 0.09 17.40
N GLY A 188 -6.19 -0.02 17.63
CA GLY A 188 -5.60 -0.19 18.96
C GLY A 188 -5.51 -1.64 19.45
N ASP A 189 -5.86 -2.62 18.62
CA ASP A 189 -5.76 -4.06 18.98
C ASP A 189 -4.29 -4.52 18.94
N LEU A 190 -3.67 -4.57 20.12
CA LEU A 190 -2.27 -4.98 20.27
C LEU A 190 -2.04 -6.45 19.90
N LEU A 191 -3.04 -7.33 20.03
CA LEU A 191 -2.90 -8.72 19.62
C LEU A 191 -2.77 -8.84 18.10
N LYS A 192 -3.52 -8.04 17.34
CA LYS A 192 -3.40 -8.00 15.88
C LYS A 192 -2.04 -7.45 15.46
N TRP A 193 -1.52 -6.45 16.14
CA TRP A 193 -0.16 -5.96 15.90
C TRP A 193 0.91 -7.03 16.17
N ARG A 194 0.79 -7.80 17.26
CA ARG A 194 1.67 -8.95 17.55
C ARG A 194 1.60 -10.01 16.46
N LYS A 195 0.38 -10.35 16.03
CA LYS A 195 0.16 -11.28 14.91
C LYS A 195 0.80 -10.77 13.62
N PHE A 196 0.69 -9.48 13.32
CA PHE A 196 1.30 -8.86 12.16
C PHE A 196 2.84 -8.93 12.22
N ALA A 197 3.45 -8.57 13.35
CA ALA A 197 4.90 -8.68 13.54
C ALA A 197 5.41 -10.10 13.24
N ASN A 198 4.78 -11.12 13.82
CA ASN A 198 5.16 -12.51 13.63
C ASN A 198 4.87 -13.02 12.20
N SER A 199 3.79 -12.58 11.57
CA SER A 199 3.51 -12.90 10.17
C SER A 199 4.56 -12.30 9.22
N LEU A 200 5.03 -11.07 9.49
CA LEU A 200 6.18 -10.47 8.79
C LEU A 200 7.47 -11.25 9.04
N ARG A 201 7.72 -11.72 10.28
CA ARG A 201 8.90 -12.56 10.57
C ARG A 201 8.89 -13.84 9.74
N ILE A 202 7.76 -14.50 9.61
CA ILE A 202 7.62 -15.70 8.75
C ILE A 202 7.91 -15.34 7.29
N ARG A 203 7.32 -14.25 6.77
CA ARG A 203 7.58 -13.76 5.40
C ARG A 203 9.08 -13.57 5.16
N TYR A 204 9.74 -12.85 6.03
CA TYR A 204 11.16 -12.51 5.86
C TYR A 204 12.09 -13.70 6.07
N LEU A 205 11.78 -14.61 6.98
CA LEU A 205 12.52 -15.87 7.13
C LEU A 205 12.43 -16.71 5.85
N MET A 206 11.25 -16.87 5.26
CA MET A 206 11.09 -17.60 4.00
C MET A 206 11.77 -16.90 2.83
N LEU A 207 11.78 -15.56 2.79
CA LEU A 207 12.52 -14.81 1.78
C LEU A 207 14.02 -15.09 1.84
N LEU A 208 14.57 -15.30 3.03
CA LEU A 208 15.98 -15.62 3.28
C LEU A 208 16.31 -17.10 3.08
N GLU A 209 15.36 -17.95 2.72
CA GLU A 209 15.50 -19.40 2.62
C GLU A 209 16.71 -19.83 1.77
N LYS A 210 16.85 -19.25 0.58
CA LYS A 210 17.96 -19.60 -0.32
C LYS A 210 19.34 -19.24 0.23
N LYS A 211 19.39 -18.20 1.06
CA LYS A 211 20.65 -17.72 1.65
C LYS A 211 21.01 -18.49 2.93
N ARG A 212 20.03 -18.76 3.79
CA ARG A 212 20.23 -19.34 5.12
C ARG A 212 20.01 -20.84 5.19
N GLY A 213 19.21 -21.38 4.27
CA GLY A 213 18.79 -22.78 4.24
C GLY A 213 17.68 -23.11 5.25
N GLY A 214 16.85 -24.09 4.90
CA GLY A 214 15.67 -24.48 5.68
C GLY A 214 15.96 -24.91 7.11
N ALA A 215 17.09 -25.60 7.34
CA ALA A 215 17.53 -26.01 8.66
C ALA A 215 17.76 -24.82 9.63
N SER A 216 18.10 -23.65 9.10
CA SER A 216 18.31 -22.43 9.89
C SER A 216 17.00 -21.69 10.18
N ILE A 217 16.10 -21.59 9.19
CA ILE A 217 14.87 -20.79 9.31
C ILE A 217 13.69 -21.60 9.87
N GLY A 218 13.63 -22.90 9.60
CA GLY A 218 12.51 -23.77 9.97
C GLY A 218 12.16 -23.72 11.46
N PRO A 219 13.13 -23.91 12.39
CA PRO A 219 12.82 -23.86 13.82
C PRO A 219 12.20 -22.54 14.28
N ALA A 220 12.61 -21.42 13.70
CA ALA A 220 12.04 -20.10 14.04
C ALA A 220 10.60 -19.95 13.52
N ILE A 221 10.34 -20.40 12.29
CA ILE A 221 8.99 -20.42 11.73
C ILE A 221 8.08 -21.33 12.53
N GLU A 222 8.54 -22.57 12.82
CA GLU A 222 7.81 -23.56 13.63
C GLU A 222 7.44 -23.00 15.02
N ALA A 223 8.37 -22.31 15.68
CA ALA A 223 8.12 -21.68 16.98
C ALA A 223 7.01 -20.61 16.91
N ILE A 224 7.02 -19.79 15.84
CA ILE A 224 5.97 -18.79 15.64
C ILE A 224 4.63 -19.47 15.38
N VAL A 225 4.57 -20.47 14.52
CA VAL A 225 3.34 -21.22 14.21
C VAL A 225 2.78 -21.85 15.49
N ASN A 226 3.61 -22.52 16.29
CA ASN A 226 3.21 -23.16 17.53
C ASN A 226 2.74 -22.18 18.61
N SER A 227 3.18 -20.92 18.58
CA SER A 227 2.71 -19.88 19.49
C SER A 227 1.24 -19.48 19.25
N GLY A 228 0.73 -19.68 18.03
CA GLY A 228 -0.59 -19.20 17.60
C GLY A 228 -0.67 -17.67 17.46
N ILE A 229 0.44 -16.94 17.64
CA ILE A 229 0.51 -15.48 17.48
C ILE A 229 1.00 -15.13 16.09
N HIS A 230 0.19 -15.38 15.09
CA HIS A 230 0.32 -15.02 13.69
C HIS A 230 -1.08 -14.83 13.10
N PHE A 231 -1.23 -14.42 11.88
CA PHE A 231 -2.56 -14.33 11.24
C PHE A 231 -3.23 -15.71 11.23
N THR A 232 -4.45 -15.76 11.72
CA THR A 232 -5.27 -16.98 11.82
C THR A 232 -6.58 -16.90 11.04
N GLY A 233 -6.89 -15.73 10.48
CA GLY A 233 -8.08 -15.49 9.66
C GLY A 233 -7.95 -14.20 8.87
N ASN A 234 -8.88 -13.96 7.95
CA ASN A 234 -8.89 -12.77 7.12
C ASN A 234 -9.03 -11.47 7.93
N GLU A 235 -9.65 -11.52 9.10
CA GLU A 235 -9.84 -10.41 10.03
C GLU A 235 -8.55 -9.94 10.71
N ASP A 236 -7.49 -10.74 10.64
CA ASP A 236 -6.15 -10.38 11.14
C ASP A 236 -5.32 -9.63 10.08
N GLY A 237 -5.77 -9.63 8.82
CA GLY A 237 -5.03 -9.03 7.72
C GLY A 237 -4.70 -7.55 7.95
N ALA A 238 -3.44 -7.19 7.73
CA ALA A 238 -2.94 -5.82 7.87
C ALA A 238 -3.32 -4.98 6.65
N SER A 239 -4.46 -4.29 6.72
CA SER A 239 -4.96 -3.45 5.64
C SER A 239 -5.70 -2.22 6.15
N VAL A 240 -5.51 -1.09 5.46
CA VAL A 240 -6.22 0.16 5.74
C VAL A 240 -7.16 0.46 4.59
N PRO A 241 -8.48 0.57 4.83
CA PRO A 241 -9.41 0.92 3.78
C PRO A 241 -9.18 2.38 3.31
N TYR A 242 -9.36 2.62 2.02
CA TYR A 242 -9.58 3.98 1.55
C TYR A 242 -10.92 4.50 2.05
N LEU A 243 -11.06 5.83 2.15
CA LEU A 243 -12.27 6.46 2.66
C LEU A 243 -13.14 6.98 1.52
N ALA A 244 -14.43 7.04 1.74
CA ALA A 244 -15.39 7.63 0.79
C ALA A 244 -15.18 9.13 0.55
N SER A 245 -14.46 9.83 1.46
CA SER A 245 -14.22 11.26 1.40
C SER A 245 -12.73 11.62 1.26
N ALA A 246 -12.46 12.74 0.55
CA ALA A 246 -11.12 13.30 0.46
C ALA A 246 -10.56 13.65 1.87
N PRO A 247 -9.21 13.61 2.06
CA PRO A 247 -8.17 13.33 1.06
C PRO A 247 -7.83 11.84 0.90
N ASN A 248 -8.41 10.96 1.70
CA ASN A 248 -8.01 9.55 1.81
C ASN A 248 -8.85 8.62 0.91
N GLN A 249 -9.33 9.13 -0.22
CA GLN A 249 -9.99 8.33 -1.24
C GLN A 249 -8.98 7.54 -2.06
N TYR A 250 -9.46 6.43 -2.66
CA TYR A 250 -8.65 5.67 -3.60
C TYR A 250 -8.14 6.55 -4.74
N PHE A 251 -6.86 6.54 -5.00
CA PHE A 251 -6.21 7.49 -5.93
C PHE A 251 -6.71 7.37 -7.38
N GLN A 252 -7.19 6.21 -7.80
CA GLN A 252 -7.81 6.03 -9.11
C GLN A 252 -9.15 6.76 -9.23
N HIS A 253 -9.91 6.85 -8.13
CA HIS A 253 -11.14 7.62 -8.08
C HIS A 253 -10.88 9.13 -8.17
N THR A 254 -9.86 9.62 -7.46
CA THR A 254 -9.49 11.05 -7.41
C THR A 254 -8.65 11.51 -8.58
N GLY A 255 -8.10 10.59 -9.35
CA GLY A 255 -7.27 10.88 -10.50
C GLY A 255 -8.01 11.61 -11.63
N ARG A 256 -7.24 12.09 -12.62
CA ARG A 256 -7.79 12.80 -13.77
C ARG A 256 -8.98 12.05 -14.38
N VAL A 257 -10.12 12.73 -14.47
CA VAL A 257 -11.25 12.24 -15.26
C VAL A 257 -10.77 12.04 -16.70
N GLY A 258 -10.78 10.80 -17.17
CA GLY A 258 -10.27 10.41 -18.50
C GLY A 258 -8.85 9.83 -18.52
N GLY A 259 -7.96 10.20 -17.59
CA GLY A 259 -6.57 9.70 -17.56
C GLY A 259 -6.42 8.28 -17.07
N PHE A 260 -7.27 7.84 -16.15
CA PHE A 260 -7.20 6.48 -15.58
C PHE A 260 -8.05 5.44 -16.33
N ASP A 261 -8.70 5.87 -17.38
CA ASP A 261 -9.31 4.94 -18.35
C ASP A 261 -8.25 4.33 -19.30
N GLU A 262 -6.96 4.49 -18.95
CA GLU A 262 -5.81 3.98 -19.71
C GLU A 262 -5.52 2.52 -19.37
N HIS A 263 -5.74 2.12 -18.13
CA HIS A 263 -5.58 0.74 -17.71
C HIS A 263 -6.69 -0.16 -18.27
N ARG A 264 -6.28 -1.31 -18.75
CA ARG A 264 -7.10 -2.33 -19.40
C ARG A 264 -6.80 -3.70 -18.79
N LEU A 265 -7.75 -4.62 -18.94
CA LEU A 265 -7.45 -6.04 -18.80
C LEU A 265 -6.28 -6.39 -19.72
N SER A 266 -5.24 -7.05 -19.21
CA SER A 266 -4.19 -7.55 -20.08
C SER A 266 -4.65 -8.82 -20.80
N GLN A 267 -4.05 -9.11 -21.96
CA GLN A 267 -4.32 -10.35 -22.66
C GLN A 267 -3.94 -11.59 -21.81
N LYS A 268 -2.85 -11.52 -21.06
CA LYS A 268 -2.42 -12.61 -20.17
C LYS A 268 -3.38 -12.86 -19.02
N ALA A 269 -3.86 -11.81 -18.38
CA ALA A 269 -4.88 -11.94 -17.35
C ALA A 269 -6.21 -12.47 -17.94
N GLU A 270 -6.63 -11.99 -19.12
CA GLU A 270 -7.79 -12.53 -19.85
C GLU A 270 -7.67 -14.03 -20.04
N GLU A 271 -6.58 -14.48 -20.68
CA GLU A 271 -6.32 -15.89 -20.96
C GLU A 271 -6.36 -16.73 -19.68
N ARG A 272 -5.68 -16.26 -18.62
CA ARG A 272 -5.59 -16.98 -17.34
C ARG A 272 -6.93 -17.06 -16.64
N MET A 273 -7.62 -15.93 -16.46
CA MET A 273 -8.90 -15.89 -15.74
C MET A 273 -9.96 -16.74 -16.46
N LYS A 274 -10.02 -16.70 -17.79
CA LYS A 274 -10.92 -17.54 -18.57
C LYS A 274 -10.59 -19.03 -18.46
N SER A 275 -9.31 -19.38 -18.44
CA SER A 275 -8.88 -20.80 -18.39
C SER A 275 -9.25 -21.51 -17.10
N ILE A 276 -9.45 -20.77 -16.02
CA ILE A 276 -9.83 -21.30 -14.69
C ILE A 276 -11.24 -20.89 -14.26
N ASN A 277 -12.04 -20.29 -15.14
CA ASN A 277 -13.37 -19.75 -14.86
C ASN A 277 -13.39 -18.79 -13.65
N ASP A 278 -12.40 -17.88 -13.58
CA ASP A 278 -12.25 -16.96 -12.45
C ASP A 278 -13.34 -15.89 -12.46
N PRO A 279 -14.25 -15.85 -11.47
CA PRO A 279 -15.34 -14.88 -11.42
C PRO A 279 -14.86 -13.44 -11.21
N ARG A 280 -13.63 -13.25 -10.74
CA ARG A 280 -13.05 -11.91 -10.55
C ARG A 280 -12.91 -11.15 -11.86
N LEU A 281 -12.91 -11.84 -13.01
CA LEU A 281 -12.96 -11.20 -14.33
C LEU A 281 -14.11 -10.19 -14.42
N PHE A 282 -15.28 -10.54 -13.91
CA PHE A 282 -16.49 -9.70 -13.97
C PHE A 282 -16.56 -8.65 -12.86
N VAL A 283 -15.78 -8.82 -11.80
CA VAL A 283 -15.67 -7.85 -10.68
C VAL A 283 -14.67 -6.76 -11.01
N PHE A 284 -13.51 -7.16 -11.53
CA PHE A 284 -12.38 -6.26 -11.78
C PHE A 284 -12.44 -5.56 -13.13
N TYR A 285 -13.19 -6.12 -14.07
CA TYR A 285 -13.27 -5.60 -15.43
C TYR A 285 -14.72 -5.52 -15.91
N ARG A 286 -14.97 -4.64 -16.86
CA ARG A 286 -16.23 -4.51 -17.54
C ARG A 286 -16.10 -4.92 -19.01
N PRO A 287 -17.21 -5.38 -19.65
CA PRO A 287 -17.21 -5.84 -21.02
C PRO A 287 -16.87 -4.74 -22.01
N ILE A 288 -16.46 -5.15 -23.19
CA ILE A 288 -16.36 -4.32 -24.38
C ILE A 288 -17.73 -4.09 -24.99
N GLY A 289 -17.84 -3.05 -25.81
CA GLY A 289 -18.99 -2.80 -26.65
C GLY A 289 -19.86 -1.62 -26.19
N ASN A 290 -20.86 -1.37 -27.01
CA ASN A 290 -21.94 -0.40 -26.77
C ASN A 290 -23.25 -1.15 -26.44
N PRO A 291 -24.33 -0.47 -26.04
CA PRO A 291 -25.61 -1.09 -25.73
C PRO A 291 -26.13 -2.03 -26.84
N ASP A 292 -25.98 -1.65 -28.10
CA ASP A 292 -26.47 -2.46 -29.23
C ASP A 292 -25.73 -3.78 -29.36
N SER A 293 -24.42 -3.78 -29.15
CA SER A 293 -23.62 -5.01 -29.17
C SER A 293 -23.85 -5.89 -27.95
N LEU A 294 -24.23 -5.31 -26.82
CA LEU A 294 -24.57 -6.03 -25.60
C LEU A 294 -25.95 -6.70 -25.68
N ALA A 295 -26.88 -6.17 -26.48
CA ALA A 295 -28.21 -6.73 -26.66
C ALA A 295 -28.23 -8.19 -27.14
N PHE A 296 -27.13 -8.67 -27.71
CA PHE A 296 -27.00 -10.09 -28.08
C PHE A 296 -26.80 -11.01 -26.86
N TYR A 297 -26.27 -10.48 -25.76
CA TYR A 297 -25.86 -11.25 -24.57
C TYR A 297 -26.81 -11.11 -23.40
N PHE A 298 -27.62 -10.04 -23.38
CA PHE A 298 -28.47 -9.69 -22.26
C PHE A 298 -29.90 -9.54 -22.72
N ASP A 299 -30.88 -9.97 -21.94
CA ASP A 299 -32.27 -9.65 -22.21
C ASP A 299 -32.53 -8.13 -22.04
N ALA A 300 -33.72 -7.69 -22.46
CA ALA A 300 -34.05 -6.26 -22.49
C ALA A 300 -34.07 -5.61 -21.10
N ALA A 301 -34.43 -6.33 -20.04
CA ALA A 301 -34.49 -5.82 -18.69
C ALA A 301 -33.09 -5.70 -18.10
N ASP A 302 -32.26 -6.71 -18.27
CA ASP A 302 -30.85 -6.71 -17.82
C ASP A 302 -30.03 -5.67 -18.59
N LEU A 303 -30.26 -5.56 -19.91
CA LEU A 303 -29.61 -4.56 -20.75
C LEU A 303 -29.99 -3.14 -20.31
N ASP A 304 -31.27 -2.87 -20.03
CA ASP A 304 -31.75 -1.56 -19.54
C ASP A 304 -31.09 -1.23 -18.18
N ALA A 305 -31.08 -2.17 -17.25
CA ALA A 305 -30.44 -1.99 -15.95
C ALA A 305 -28.93 -1.69 -16.07
N ILE A 306 -28.23 -2.43 -16.94
CA ILE A 306 -26.77 -2.29 -17.15
C ILE A 306 -26.43 -0.99 -17.87
N THR A 307 -27.26 -0.51 -18.80
CA THR A 307 -26.96 0.64 -19.67
C THR A 307 -27.54 1.97 -19.20
N LYS A 308 -28.37 1.99 -18.17
CA LYS A 308 -29.23 3.09 -17.74
C LYS A 308 -28.54 4.39 -17.34
N SER A 309 -27.26 4.37 -17.03
CA SER A 309 -26.50 5.58 -16.68
C SER A 309 -25.33 5.80 -17.62
N SER A 310 -25.48 6.69 -18.61
CA SER A 310 -24.38 7.19 -19.48
C SER A 310 -23.43 6.13 -20.04
N GLY A 311 -23.95 4.96 -20.38
CA GLY A 311 -23.20 3.94 -21.10
C GLY A 311 -22.99 2.61 -20.39
N MET A 312 -22.96 2.54 -19.08
CA MET A 312 -22.93 1.28 -18.35
C MET A 312 -23.10 1.48 -16.85
N ASN A 313 -24.14 0.90 -16.27
CA ASN A 313 -24.29 0.77 -14.82
C ASN A 313 -23.43 -0.38 -14.32
N ARG A 314 -22.25 -0.07 -13.76
CA ARG A 314 -21.25 -1.06 -13.34
C ARG A 314 -21.72 -1.90 -12.15
N THR A 315 -22.52 -1.32 -11.26
CA THR A 315 -23.13 -2.05 -10.14
C THR A 315 -24.10 -3.11 -10.62
N ALA A 316 -25.05 -2.73 -11.49
CA ALA A 316 -25.99 -3.68 -12.07
C ALA A 316 -25.27 -4.79 -12.89
N PHE A 317 -24.21 -4.43 -13.61
CA PHE A 317 -23.37 -5.38 -14.33
C PHE A 317 -22.70 -6.38 -13.38
N ARG A 318 -22.07 -5.91 -12.30
CA ARG A 318 -21.46 -6.77 -11.28
C ARG A 318 -22.49 -7.70 -10.65
N ASP A 319 -23.65 -7.17 -10.28
CA ASP A 319 -24.72 -7.92 -9.60
C ASP A 319 -25.29 -9.00 -10.51
N PHE A 320 -25.48 -8.68 -11.80
CA PHE A 320 -25.86 -9.68 -12.81
C PHE A 320 -24.87 -10.86 -12.86
N PHE A 321 -23.57 -10.59 -13.04
CA PHE A 321 -22.58 -11.66 -13.12
C PHE A 321 -22.40 -12.43 -11.81
N THR A 322 -22.57 -11.77 -10.68
CA THR A 322 -22.57 -12.43 -9.36
C THR A 322 -23.71 -13.44 -9.28
N SER A 323 -24.90 -13.08 -9.77
CA SER A 323 -26.06 -13.98 -9.78
C SER A 323 -25.90 -15.13 -10.78
N VAL A 324 -25.38 -14.85 -11.98
CA VAL A 324 -25.09 -15.90 -12.99
C VAL A 324 -24.09 -16.92 -12.44
N TYR A 325 -22.99 -16.44 -11.84
CA TYR A 325 -21.98 -17.33 -11.28
C TYR A 325 -22.50 -18.14 -10.10
N ALA A 326 -23.32 -17.54 -9.24
CA ALA A 326 -23.93 -18.23 -8.11
C ALA A 326 -24.92 -19.33 -8.57
N ALA A 327 -25.62 -19.11 -9.68
CA ALA A 327 -26.55 -20.09 -10.25
C ALA A 327 -25.83 -21.22 -11.00
N ASP A 328 -24.85 -20.88 -11.81
CA ASP A 328 -24.01 -21.82 -12.57
C ASP A 328 -22.61 -21.20 -12.81
N PRO A 329 -21.57 -21.67 -12.09
CA PRO A 329 -20.21 -21.19 -12.29
C PRO A 329 -19.69 -21.33 -13.73
N MET A 330 -20.22 -22.26 -14.53
CA MET A 330 -19.85 -22.44 -15.94
C MET A 330 -20.68 -21.53 -16.86
N GLY A 331 -21.82 -21.06 -16.41
CA GLY A 331 -22.70 -20.15 -17.15
C GLY A 331 -22.05 -18.83 -17.56
N ILE A 332 -21.00 -18.42 -16.87
CA ILE A 332 -20.25 -17.22 -17.22
C ILE A 332 -19.48 -17.32 -18.53
N GLN A 333 -19.18 -18.51 -19.01
CA GLN A 333 -18.35 -18.73 -20.23
C GLN A 333 -18.95 -18.11 -21.47
N GLN A 334 -20.29 -18.11 -21.59
CA GLN A 334 -20.98 -17.50 -22.73
C GLN A 334 -20.67 -15.99 -22.88
N TYR A 335 -20.27 -15.31 -21.80
CA TYR A 335 -19.94 -13.89 -21.82
C TYR A 335 -18.46 -13.59 -22.04
N TYR A 336 -17.59 -14.60 -22.10
CA TYR A 336 -16.14 -14.43 -22.33
C TYR A 336 -15.80 -13.62 -23.58
N PRO A 337 -16.54 -13.70 -24.70
CA PRO A 337 -16.27 -12.85 -25.86
C PRO A 337 -16.36 -11.35 -25.59
N LEU A 338 -17.08 -10.94 -24.53
CA LEU A 338 -17.21 -9.54 -24.10
C LEU A 338 -15.96 -8.98 -23.40
N PHE A 339 -15.01 -9.83 -23.01
CA PHE A 339 -13.80 -9.43 -22.32
C PHE A 339 -12.61 -9.65 -23.25
N LYS A 340 -12.06 -8.56 -23.75
CA LYS A 340 -10.89 -8.57 -24.63
C LYS A 340 -9.75 -7.81 -23.95
N GLY A 341 -8.68 -8.52 -23.66
CA GLY A 341 -7.47 -7.97 -23.07
C GLY A 341 -6.59 -7.29 -24.11
N LEU A 342 -5.79 -6.38 -23.63
CA LEU A 342 -4.77 -5.66 -24.39
C LEU A 342 -3.41 -6.36 -24.20
N PRO A 343 -2.66 -6.69 -25.27
CA PRO A 343 -1.29 -7.15 -25.12
C PRO A 343 -0.39 -6.11 -24.45
N ASN A 344 0.47 -6.54 -23.52
CA ASN A 344 1.48 -5.67 -22.91
C ASN A 344 2.61 -5.33 -23.91
N GLY A 345 3.29 -4.22 -23.67
CA GLY A 345 4.49 -3.82 -24.41
C GLY A 345 4.23 -3.19 -25.79
N LEU A 346 3.00 -2.91 -26.15
CA LEU A 346 2.68 -2.21 -27.41
C LEU A 346 3.12 -0.75 -27.36
N SER A 347 3.50 -0.19 -28.53
CA SER A 347 3.59 1.25 -28.68
C SER A 347 2.23 1.91 -28.51
N GLU A 348 2.18 3.17 -28.09
CA GLU A 348 0.92 3.87 -27.81
C GLU A 348 -0.05 3.84 -28.99
N GLY A 349 0.42 4.10 -30.20
CA GLY A 349 -0.42 4.04 -31.39
C GLY A 349 -1.02 2.65 -31.64
N ASN A 350 -0.25 1.59 -31.42
CA ASN A 350 -0.73 0.21 -31.56
C ASN A 350 -1.68 -0.17 -30.42
N ALA A 351 -1.38 0.26 -29.19
CA ALA A 351 -2.21 -0.01 -28.02
C ALA A 351 -3.59 0.66 -28.13
N ILE A 352 -3.64 1.95 -28.53
CA ILE A 352 -4.89 2.69 -28.73
C ILE A 352 -5.78 2.03 -29.81
N ASN A 353 -5.18 1.56 -30.90
CA ASN A 353 -5.88 1.02 -32.05
C ASN A 353 -6.06 -0.52 -31.99
N PHE A 354 -5.59 -1.17 -30.93
CA PHE A 354 -5.77 -2.61 -30.78
C PHE A 354 -7.25 -2.98 -30.78
N ASN A 355 -7.61 -4.01 -31.54
CA ASN A 355 -9.00 -4.41 -31.82
C ASN A 355 -9.85 -3.29 -32.48
N GLY A 356 -9.22 -2.36 -33.18
CA GLY A 356 -9.87 -1.29 -33.93
C GLY A 356 -10.15 -0.01 -33.13
N SER A 357 -10.27 -0.08 -31.81
CA SER A 357 -10.42 1.11 -30.97
C SER A 357 -10.25 0.80 -29.49
N ARG A 358 -10.04 1.86 -28.68
CA ARG A 358 -10.01 1.80 -27.21
C ARG A 358 -11.29 1.18 -26.61
N GLN A 359 -12.43 1.30 -27.27
CA GLN A 359 -13.71 0.80 -26.79
C GLN A 359 -13.81 -0.73 -26.86
N ASN A 360 -13.01 -1.34 -27.71
CA ASN A 360 -12.94 -2.79 -27.88
C ASN A 360 -11.90 -3.46 -26.98
N GLN A 361 -11.53 -2.81 -25.89
CA GLN A 361 -10.62 -3.30 -24.86
C GLN A 361 -11.33 -3.27 -23.52
N ALA A 362 -11.32 -4.39 -22.78
CA ALA A 362 -12.00 -4.47 -21.48
C ALA A 362 -11.38 -3.49 -20.48
N ARG A 363 -12.24 -2.67 -19.88
CA ARG A 363 -11.86 -1.59 -18.95
C ARG A 363 -11.95 -2.06 -17.51
N LEU A 364 -11.47 -1.21 -16.59
CA LEU A 364 -11.60 -1.47 -15.16
C LEU A 364 -13.08 -1.51 -14.74
N GLY A 365 -13.39 -2.41 -13.81
CA GLY A 365 -14.67 -2.50 -13.13
C GLY A 365 -14.90 -1.39 -12.12
N GLU A 366 -16.09 -1.38 -11.53
CA GLU A 366 -16.52 -0.37 -10.56
C GLU A 366 -15.58 -0.26 -9.37
N ILE A 367 -15.24 -1.39 -8.76
CA ILE A 367 -14.41 -1.45 -7.55
C ILE A 367 -13.02 -0.82 -7.73
N LEU A 368 -12.47 -0.90 -8.93
CA LEU A 368 -11.13 -0.38 -9.25
C LEU A 368 -11.16 1.04 -9.85
N ARG A 369 -12.34 1.61 -10.11
CA ARG A 369 -12.42 2.88 -10.84
C ARG A 369 -13.38 3.90 -10.25
N GLU A 370 -14.52 3.49 -9.72
CA GLU A 370 -15.60 4.43 -9.35
C GLU A 370 -15.83 4.55 -7.87
N LEU A 371 -15.58 3.48 -7.12
CA LEU A 371 -15.73 3.52 -5.68
C LEU A 371 -14.50 4.17 -5.04
N PRO A 372 -14.66 5.26 -4.29
CA PRO A 372 -13.55 5.93 -3.61
C PRO A 372 -12.94 5.09 -2.49
N ASP A 373 -13.71 4.13 -1.98
CA ASP A 373 -13.42 3.20 -0.88
C ASP A 373 -13.52 1.73 -1.31
N GLY A 374 -13.53 1.45 -2.62
CA GLY A 374 -13.72 0.11 -3.17
C GLY A 374 -12.56 -0.87 -2.92
N VAL A 375 -11.40 -0.35 -2.56
CA VAL A 375 -10.18 -1.14 -2.28
C VAL A 375 -9.53 -0.68 -0.98
N SER A 376 -8.54 -1.44 -0.52
CA SER A 376 -7.75 -1.09 0.68
C SER A 376 -6.27 -1.06 0.34
N MET A 377 -5.50 -0.35 1.17
CA MET A 377 -4.03 -0.42 1.17
C MET A 377 -3.61 -1.63 2.01
N HIS A 378 -2.77 -2.47 1.46
CA HIS A 378 -2.40 -3.73 2.10
C HIS A 378 -0.92 -3.79 2.44
N PHE A 379 -0.63 -4.21 3.67
CA PHE A 379 0.73 -4.53 4.14
C PHE A 379 0.99 -6.04 4.06
N MET A 380 0.02 -6.83 4.49
CA MET A 380 0.04 -8.29 4.41
C MET A 380 -1.36 -8.88 4.58
N HIS A 381 -1.68 -9.90 3.80
CA HIS A 381 -2.94 -10.63 3.88
C HIS A 381 -2.79 -11.99 4.55
N TYR A 382 -3.87 -12.49 5.16
CA TYR A 382 -3.93 -13.85 5.67
C TYR A 382 -3.66 -14.92 4.59
N PRO A 383 -4.28 -14.88 3.40
CA PRO A 383 -3.97 -15.85 2.34
C PRO A 383 -2.50 -15.86 1.90
N GLU A 384 -1.82 -14.71 1.93
CA GLU A 384 -0.38 -14.64 1.64
C GLU A 384 0.41 -15.47 2.67
N LEU A 385 0.12 -15.30 3.97
CA LEU A 385 0.75 -16.09 5.01
C LEU A 385 0.48 -17.59 4.82
N MET A 386 -0.74 -17.96 4.45
CA MET A 386 -1.10 -19.36 4.23
C MET A 386 -0.31 -19.97 3.09
N PHE A 387 -0.12 -19.29 1.97
CA PHE A 387 0.75 -19.76 0.88
C PHE A 387 2.21 -19.89 1.34
N ILE A 388 2.71 -18.95 2.13
CA ILE A 388 4.08 -19.02 2.69
C ILE A 388 4.22 -20.25 3.61
N LEU A 389 3.24 -20.52 4.47
CA LEU A 389 3.25 -21.68 5.37
C LEU A 389 3.07 -22.99 4.60
N ALA A 390 2.24 -23.02 3.56
CA ALA A 390 2.11 -24.17 2.66
C ALA A 390 3.46 -24.50 1.99
N GLU A 391 4.17 -23.49 1.51
CA GLU A 391 5.51 -23.66 0.95
C GLU A 391 6.49 -24.18 1.99
N ALA A 392 6.51 -23.61 3.20
CA ALA A 392 7.38 -24.07 4.29
C ALA A 392 7.10 -25.52 4.68
N ALA A 393 5.83 -25.92 4.78
CA ALA A 393 5.43 -27.30 5.04
C ALA A 393 5.82 -28.25 3.90
N GLN A 394 5.59 -27.85 2.63
CA GLN A 394 5.96 -28.65 1.46
C GLN A 394 7.47 -28.90 1.37
N LYS A 395 8.27 -27.94 1.85
CA LYS A 395 9.73 -28.05 1.91
C LYS A 395 10.24 -28.79 3.18
N GLY A 396 9.32 -29.14 4.10
CA GLY A 396 9.66 -29.82 5.35
C GLY A 396 10.35 -28.93 6.38
N TYR A 397 10.14 -27.61 6.32
CA TYR A 397 10.69 -26.66 7.29
C TYR A 397 9.85 -26.53 8.55
N ILE A 398 8.56 -26.84 8.44
CA ILE A 398 7.61 -26.88 9.54
C ILE A 398 6.80 -28.17 9.49
N SER A 399 6.20 -28.55 10.63
CA SER A 399 5.29 -29.67 10.76
C SER A 399 3.95 -29.37 10.07
N GLY A 400 3.22 -30.43 9.71
CA GLY A 400 1.89 -30.33 9.09
C GLY A 400 1.90 -30.65 7.60
N ASN A 401 0.68 -30.66 7.03
CA ASN A 401 0.51 -30.92 5.60
C ASN A 401 0.30 -29.59 4.87
N ALA A 402 1.04 -29.39 3.77
CA ALA A 402 0.93 -28.18 2.96
C ALA A 402 -0.51 -27.91 2.48
N ALA A 403 -1.31 -28.96 2.24
CA ALA A 403 -2.70 -28.84 1.84
C ALA A 403 -3.62 -28.22 2.92
N ASP A 404 -3.23 -28.33 4.20
CA ASP A 404 -4.01 -27.78 5.32
C ASP A 404 -3.87 -26.24 5.39
N PHE A 405 -2.81 -25.69 4.79
CA PHE A 405 -2.57 -24.25 4.67
C PHE A 405 -3.10 -23.67 3.36
N TYR A 406 -3.37 -24.51 2.35
CA TYR A 406 -3.86 -24.08 1.04
C TYR A 406 -5.36 -23.88 1.03
#